data_6933d2c5681043b32cd69553fab73df8
#
_entry.id   6933d2c5681043b32cd69553fab73df8
#
_cell.length_a   1.000
_cell.length_b   1.000
_cell.length_c   1.000
_cell.angle_alpha   90.00
_cell.angle_beta   90.00
_cell.angle_gamma   90.00
#
_symmetry.space_group_name_H-M   'P 1'
#
loop_
_entity.id
_entity.type
_entity.pdbx_description
1 polymer ?
#
loop_
_entity_poly.entity_id
_entity_poly.type
_entity_poly.pdbx_seq_one_letter_code
_entity_poly.pdbx_strand_id
1 'polypeptide(L)'
;LHSFPTRRSSDLEPVRKHKVITLILLGVFLVGLSLLLYPSVSNYWNSITQSRAIVDYDTIVKSLSPKDNTAYFERAEEYNSELKALSFPLTEYQQISGYDDCLNAAGDGVIGYIDIDKIQVKLPIYHGTDPSMLNHACGHIQGSSFPIAGKGTHAAISAHRGLPSAKLFTNLDQLEVGDTFTIT
;
A
#
# COMPACT_ATOMS: atom_id res chain seq x y z
N LEU A 1 -56.26 20.64 -54.21
CA LEU A 1 -55.02 19.86 -54.11
C LEU A 1 -54.08 20.60 -53.15
N HIS A 2 -54.02 20.18 -51.85
CA HIS A 2 -53.03 20.67 -50.92
C HIS A 2 -51.75 19.79 -50.99
N SER A 3 -50.66 20.37 -51.48
CA SER A 3 -49.34 19.76 -51.47
C SER A 3 -48.74 19.90 -50.06
N PHE A 4 -48.48 18.76 -49.36
CA PHE A 4 -47.73 18.77 -48.12
C PHE A 4 -46.26 19.07 -48.44
N PRO A 5 -45.60 19.94 -47.68
CA PRO A 5 -44.17 20.19 -47.86
C PRO A 5 -43.37 18.95 -47.44
N THR A 6 -42.70 18.30 -48.37
CA THR A 6 -41.74 17.24 -48.10
C THR A 6 -40.51 17.84 -47.45
N ARG A 7 -40.26 17.44 -46.21
CA ARG A 7 -39.06 17.85 -45.44
C ARG A 7 -37.82 17.38 -46.19
N ARG A 8 -37.02 18.32 -46.66
CA ARG A 8 -35.81 18.06 -47.44
C ARG A 8 -34.79 17.31 -46.56
N SER A 9 -34.17 16.24 -47.04
CA SER A 9 -33.17 15.45 -46.33
C SER A 9 -31.92 16.24 -45.92
N SER A 10 -31.68 17.42 -46.52
CA SER A 10 -30.61 18.35 -46.17
C SER A 10 -30.73 18.96 -44.76
N ASP A 11 -31.96 19.02 -44.17
CA ASP A 11 -32.20 19.64 -42.87
C ASP A 11 -31.81 18.70 -41.70
N LEU A 12 -31.55 17.43 -41.96
CA LEU A 12 -31.19 16.45 -40.95
C LEU A 12 -29.68 16.29 -40.76
N GLU A 13 -28.87 16.68 -41.76
CA GLU A 13 -27.41 16.55 -41.70
C GLU A 13 -26.71 17.39 -40.62
N PRO A 14 -27.04 18.70 -40.46
CA PRO A 14 -26.39 19.52 -39.43
C PRO A 14 -26.69 19.02 -38.01
N VAL A 15 -27.92 18.60 -37.73
CA VAL A 15 -28.33 18.08 -36.43
C VAL A 15 -27.57 16.79 -36.07
N ARG A 16 -27.33 15.92 -37.04
CA ARG A 16 -26.57 14.69 -36.84
C ARG A 16 -25.09 14.99 -36.55
N LYS A 17 -24.49 15.94 -37.26
CA LYS A 17 -23.10 16.37 -37.04
C LYS A 17 -22.91 16.97 -35.64
N HIS A 18 -23.82 17.85 -35.18
CA HIS A 18 -23.78 18.41 -33.84
C HIS A 18 -23.89 17.33 -32.75
N LYS A 19 -24.77 16.34 -32.89
CA LYS A 19 -24.91 15.23 -31.94
C LYS A 19 -23.61 14.41 -31.85
N VAL A 20 -22.98 14.12 -32.98
CA VAL A 20 -21.70 13.38 -33.03
C VAL A 20 -20.59 14.17 -32.33
N ILE A 21 -20.46 15.47 -32.61
CA ILE A 21 -19.48 16.34 -31.95
C ILE A 21 -19.73 16.38 -30.43
N THR A 22 -20.98 16.54 -30.02
CA THR A 22 -21.33 16.54 -28.58
C THR A 22 -20.95 15.22 -27.91
N LEU A 23 -21.19 14.08 -28.56
CA LEU A 23 -20.79 12.77 -28.03
C LEU A 23 -19.26 12.62 -27.91
N ILE A 24 -18.53 13.12 -28.90
CA ILE A 24 -17.06 13.11 -28.86
C ILE A 24 -16.56 13.99 -27.71
N LEU A 25 -17.09 15.20 -27.57
CA LEU A 25 -16.71 16.12 -26.49
C LEU A 25 -17.04 15.53 -25.11
N LEU A 26 -18.21 14.89 -24.99
CA LEU A 26 -18.59 14.19 -23.76
C LEU A 26 -17.62 13.03 -23.46
N GLY A 27 -17.24 12.26 -24.47
CA GLY A 27 -16.26 11.20 -24.32
C GLY A 27 -14.89 11.71 -23.86
N VAL A 28 -14.39 12.77 -24.47
CA VAL A 28 -13.13 13.43 -24.06
C VAL A 28 -13.24 13.98 -22.64
N PHE A 29 -14.37 14.60 -22.30
CA PHE A 29 -14.61 15.10 -20.95
C PHE A 29 -14.60 13.97 -19.91
N LEU A 30 -15.27 12.85 -20.17
CA LEU A 30 -15.32 11.71 -19.25
C LEU A 30 -13.94 11.06 -19.07
N VAL A 31 -13.16 10.94 -20.14
CA VAL A 31 -11.77 10.46 -20.04
C VAL A 31 -10.93 11.41 -19.18
N GLY A 32 -10.99 12.72 -19.44
CA GLY A 32 -10.27 13.71 -18.66
C GLY A 32 -10.68 13.72 -17.17
N LEU A 33 -11.98 13.61 -16.90
CA LEU A 33 -12.51 13.51 -15.55
C LEU A 33 -12.04 12.22 -14.85
N SER A 34 -12.01 11.09 -15.55
CA SER A 34 -11.55 9.82 -15.02
C SER A 34 -10.05 9.88 -14.64
N LEU A 35 -9.22 10.50 -15.48
CA LEU A 35 -7.81 10.70 -15.20
C LEU A 35 -7.59 11.63 -13.98
N LEU A 36 -8.40 12.66 -13.87
CA LEU A 36 -8.34 13.60 -12.73
C LEU A 36 -8.74 12.93 -11.41
N LEU A 37 -9.77 12.10 -11.42
CA LEU A 37 -10.30 11.43 -10.23
C LEU A 37 -9.52 10.18 -9.85
N TYR A 38 -8.76 9.58 -10.77
CA TYR A 38 -8.04 8.33 -10.56
C TYR A 38 -7.19 8.32 -9.27
N PRO A 39 -6.34 9.32 -8.97
CA PRO A 39 -5.53 9.30 -7.76
C PRO A 39 -6.36 9.25 -6.47
N SER A 40 -7.45 10.03 -6.42
CA SER A 40 -8.31 10.10 -5.22
C SER A 40 -9.06 8.78 -5.00
N VAL A 41 -9.64 8.23 -6.05
CA VAL A 41 -10.38 6.96 -6.00
C VAL A 41 -9.45 5.80 -5.66
N SER A 42 -8.29 5.74 -6.29
CA SER A 42 -7.30 4.68 -6.05
C SER A 42 -6.74 4.75 -4.62
N ASN A 43 -6.37 5.93 -4.14
CA ASN A 43 -5.90 6.11 -2.77
C ASN A 43 -6.97 5.72 -1.74
N TYR A 44 -8.24 6.08 -1.97
CA TYR A 44 -9.36 5.68 -1.12
C TYR A 44 -9.52 4.15 -1.09
N TRP A 45 -9.46 3.49 -2.25
CA TRP A 45 -9.55 2.03 -2.33
C TRP A 45 -8.39 1.35 -1.59
N ASN A 46 -7.17 1.82 -1.80
CA ASN A 46 -5.99 1.31 -1.10
C ASN A 46 -6.09 1.50 0.41
N SER A 47 -6.61 2.64 0.89
CA SER A 47 -6.79 2.86 2.33
C SER A 47 -7.77 1.89 2.98
N ILE A 48 -8.82 1.48 2.26
CA ILE A 48 -9.75 0.43 2.74
C ILE A 48 -9.03 -0.92 2.83
N THR A 49 -8.25 -1.28 1.82
CA THR A 49 -7.50 -2.55 1.81
C THR A 49 -6.46 -2.60 2.93
N GLN A 50 -5.72 -1.51 3.13
CA GLN A 50 -4.75 -1.36 4.21
C GLN A 50 -5.42 -1.49 5.59
N SER A 51 -6.55 -0.81 5.78
CA SER A 51 -7.30 -0.87 7.04
C SER A 51 -7.82 -2.27 7.34
N ARG A 52 -8.26 -3.01 6.32
CA ARG A 52 -8.68 -4.41 6.48
C ARG A 52 -7.52 -5.30 6.90
N ALA A 53 -6.38 -5.21 6.23
CA ALA A 53 -5.19 -6.00 6.58
C ALA A 53 -4.78 -5.75 8.05
N ILE A 54 -4.84 -4.50 8.53
CA ILE A 54 -4.54 -4.16 9.92
C ILE A 54 -5.57 -4.76 10.89
N VAL A 55 -6.87 -4.67 10.56
CA VAL A 55 -7.93 -5.23 11.42
C VAL A 55 -7.85 -6.76 11.49
N ASP A 56 -7.55 -7.40 10.37
CA ASP A 56 -7.39 -8.85 10.30
C ASP A 56 -6.16 -9.28 11.12
N TYR A 57 -5.03 -8.60 10.98
CA TYR A 57 -3.83 -8.80 11.78
C TYR A 57 -4.13 -8.64 13.29
N ASP A 58 -4.71 -7.53 13.69
CA ASP A 58 -5.07 -7.24 15.09
C ASP A 58 -5.99 -8.33 15.68
N THR A 59 -6.95 -8.81 14.88
CA THR A 59 -7.90 -9.84 15.31
C THR A 59 -7.18 -11.16 15.57
N ILE A 60 -6.26 -11.54 14.68
CA ILE A 60 -5.48 -12.77 14.80
C ILE A 60 -4.54 -12.67 15.99
N VAL A 61 -3.74 -11.60 16.10
CA VAL A 61 -2.78 -11.42 17.19
C VAL A 61 -3.49 -11.41 18.58
N LYS A 62 -4.65 -10.76 18.69
CA LYS A 62 -5.46 -10.77 19.93
C LYS A 62 -6.03 -12.16 20.26
N SER A 63 -6.16 -13.05 19.29
CA SER A 63 -6.62 -14.43 19.49
C SER A 63 -5.51 -15.40 19.87
N LEU A 64 -4.24 -15.02 19.69
CA LEU A 64 -3.10 -15.87 20.05
C LEU A 64 -3.04 -16.15 21.54
N SER A 65 -2.64 -17.37 21.90
CA SER A 65 -2.28 -17.65 23.30
C SER A 65 -0.99 -16.90 23.67
N PRO A 66 -0.78 -16.56 24.96
CA PRO A 66 0.48 -15.95 25.39
C PRO A 66 1.72 -16.76 24.99
N LYS A 67 1.60 -18.08 24.95
CA LYS A 67 2.69 -18.97 24.54
C LYS A 67 3.02 -18.82 23.05
N ASP A 68 1.98 -18.79 22.19
CA ASP A 68 2.19 -18.66 20.76
C ASP A 68 2.76 -17.28 20.42
N ASN A 69 2.25 -16.24 21.06
CA ASN A 69 2.79 -14.90 20.92
C ASN A 69 4.28 -14.82 21.28
N THR A 70 4.66 -15.39 22.43
CA THR A 70 6.08 -15.47 22.84
C THR A 70 6.92 -16.18 21.78
N ALA A 71 6.44 -17.29 21.22
CA ALA A 71 7.17 -18.07 20.22
C ALA A 71 7.45 -17.27 18.93
N TYR A 72 6.54 -16.40 18.49
CA TYR A 72 6.77 -15.51 17.35
C TYR A 72 7.89 -14.51 17.61
N PHE A 73 7.93 -13.91 18.83
CA PHE A 73 9.01 -13.00 19.22
C PHE A 73 10.34 -13.71 19.38
N GLU A 74 10.39 -14.88 20.03
CA GLU A 74 11.62 -15.67 20.19
C GLU A 74 12.24 -16.02 18.83
N ARG A 75 11.42 -16.42 17.84
CA ARG A 75 11.92 -16.71 16.49
C ARG A 75 12.50 -15.47 15.80
N ALA A 76 11.86 -14.31 15.96
CA ALA A 76 12.35 -13.06 15.40
C ALA A 76 13.64 -12.58 16.11
N GLU A 77 13.79 -12.83 17.43
CA GLU A 77 15.01 -12.57 18.18
C GLU A 77 16.16 -13.49 17.72
N GLU A 78 15.88 -14.77 17.49
CA GLU A 78 16.85 -15.73 16.95
C GLU A 78 17.34 -15.27 15.58
N TYR A 79 16.42 -14.96 14.65
CA TYR A 79 16.76 -14.41 13.34
C TYR A 79 17.63 -13.15 13.45
N ASN A 80 17.25 -12.18 14.30
CA ASN A 80 18.02 -10.96 14.51
C ASN A 80 19.42 -11.26 15.09
N SER A 81 19.56 -12.30 15.90
CA SER A 81 20.84 -12.73 16.48
C SER A 81 21.75 -13.35 15.42
N GLU A 82 21.21 -14.21 14.56
CA GLU A 82 21.94 -14.79 13.43
C GLU A 82 22.39 -13.72 12.43
N LEU A 83 21.49 -12.76 12.15
CA LEU A 83 21.76 -11.64 11.25
C LEU A 83 22.96 -10.79 11.72
N LYS A 84 23.09 -10.57 13.05
CA LYS A 84 24.22 -9.85 13.63
C LYS A 84 25.56 -10.56 13.47
N ALA A 85 25.55 -11.86 13.29
CA ALA A 85 26.77 -12.66 13.10
C ALA A 85 27.32 -12.58 11.67
N LEU A 86 26.51 -12.10 10.72
CA LEU A 86 26.91 -11.91 9.32
C LEU A 86 27.81 -10.69 9.16
N SER A 87 28.80 -10.78 8.27
CA SER A 87 29.67 -9.65 7.94
C SER A 87 28.96 -8.60 7.10
N PHE A 88 28.06 -9.04 6.20
CA PHE A 88 27.31 -8.19 5.28
C PHE A 88 25.81 -8.60 5.26
N PRO A 89 25.05 -8.31 6.33
CA PRO A 89 23.68 -8.79 6.50
C PRO A 89 22.77 -8.54 5.30
N LEU A 90 22.82 -7.34 4.70
CA LEU A 90 21.97 -6.97 3.56
C LEU A 90 22.23 -7.78 2.28
N THR A 91 23.34 -8.47 2.19
CA THR A 91 23.69 -9.33 1.03
C THR A 91 23.71 -10.81 1.37
N GLU A 92 23.93 -11.14 2.64
CA GLU A 92 24.13 -12.52 3.12
C GLU A 92 22.90 -13.10 3.83
N TYR A 93 21.83 -12.32 4.06
CA TYR A 93 20.61 -12.74 4.78
C TYR A 93 20.01 -14.05 4.27
N GLN A 94 20.22 -14.38 3.01
CA GLN A 94 19.74 -15.64 2.40
C GLN A 94 20.38 -16.90 3.01
N GLN A 95 21.44 -16.75 3.79
CA GLN A 95 22.06 -17.86 4.54
C GLN A 95 21.25 -18.22 5.80
N ILE A 96 20.35 -17.32 6.25
CA ILE A 96 19.49 -17.52 7.40
C ILE A 96 18.13 -18.00 6.90
N SER A 97 17.65 -19.11 7.44
CA SER A 97 16.33 -19.66 7.10
C SER A 97 15.23 -19.11 8.00
N GLY A 98 13.96 -19.23 7.56
CA GLY A 98 12.79 -18.92 8.39
C GLY A 98 12.41 -17.46 8.46
N TYR A 99 12.93 -16.60 7.57
CA TYR A 99 12.54 -15.20 7.48
C TYR A 99 11.02 -15.01 7.32
N ASP A 100 10.41 -15.76 6.42
CA ASP A 100 8.96 -15.62 6.10
C ASP A 100 8.06 -16.19 7.21
N ASP A 101 8.61 -16.93 8.16
CA ASP A 101 7.89 -17.46 9.33
C ASP A 101 7.91 -16.50 10.53
N CYS A 102 8.86 -15.54 10.56
CA CYS A 102 8.99 -14.59 11.66
C CYS A 102 7.82 -13.62 11.67
N LEU A 103 7.13 -13.45 12.82
CA LEU A 103 6.02 -12.52 13.03
C LEU A 103 4.82 -12.71 12.06
N ASN A 104 4.75 -13.80 11.31
CA ASN A 104 3.72 -14.10 10.32
C ASN A 104 2.52 -14.83 10.96
N ALA A 105 1.87 -14.18 11.92
CA ALA A 105 0.80 -14.80 12.69
C ALA A 105 -0.45 -15.13 11.84
N ALA A 106 -0.73 -14.33 10.82
CA ALA A 106 -1.86 -14.54 9.91
C ALA A 106 -1.54 -15.49 8.75
N GLY A 107 -0.26 -15.76 8.47
CA GLY A 107 0.17 -16.55 7.32
C GLY A 107 0.03 -15.85 5.97
N ASP A 108 -0.24 -14.55 5.96
CA ASP A 108 -0.44 -13.70 4.78
C ASP A 108 0.74 -12.76 4.50
N GLY A 109 1.80 -12.86 5.32
CA GLY A 109 3.01 -12.07 5.21
C GLY A 109 2.97 -10.73 5.94
N VAL A 110 1.88 -10.37 6.61
CA VAL A 110 1.81 -9.19 7.47
C VAL A 110 2.53 -9.48 8.78
N ILE A 111 3.55 -8.66 9.11
CA ILE A 111 4.37 -8.77 10.33
C ILE A 111 4.01 -7.73 11.39
N GLY A 112 3.12 -6.80 11.06
CA GLY A 112 2.73 -5.70 11.91
C GLY A 112 2.20 -4.52 11.11
N TYR A 113 2.06 -3.38 11.76
CA TYR A 113 1.74 -2.11 11.10
C TYR A 113 2.47 -0.94 11.73
N ILE A 114 2.74 0.08 10.92
CA ILE A 114 3.32 1.35 11.36
C ILE A 114 2.25 2.42 11.46
N ASP A 115 2.27 3.19 12.54
CA ASP A 115 1.38 4.32 12.79
C ASP A 115 2.21 5.60 13.03
N ILE A 116 1.97 6.65 12.23
CA ILE A 116 2.68 7.94 12.27
C ILE A 116 1.62 9.05 12.27
N ASP A 117 1.14 9.41 13.45
CA ASP A 117 0.02 10.32 13.65
C ASP A 117 0.20 11.69 12.95
N LYS A 118 1.39 12.30 13.07
CA LYS A 118 1.67 13.64 12.50
C LYS A 118 1.37 13.73 11.01
N ILE A 119 1.64 12.69 10.25
CA ILE A 119 1.43 12.65 8.80
C ILE A 119 0.23 11.79 8.39
N GLN A 120 -0.55 11.32 9.37
CA GLN A 120 -1.73 10.47 9.17
C GLN A 120 -1.43 9.24 8.30
N VAL A 121 -0.37 8.53 8.66
CA VAL A 121 0.04 7.28 8.03
C VAL A 121 -0.25 6.13 8.99
N LYS A 122 -1.04 5.16 8.53
CA LYS A 122 -1.25 3.87 9.20
C LYS A 122 -1.24 2.78 8.14
N LEU A 123 -0.16 1.99 8.10
CA LEU A 123 0.12 1.07 6.99
C LEU A 123 0.54 -0.29 7.51
N PRO A 124 0.02 -1.39 6.92
CA PRO A 124 0.53 -2.73 7.21
C PRO A 124 1.96 -2.87 6.69
N ILE A 125 2.76 -3.62 7.43
CA ILE A 125 4.14 -3.96 7.08
C ILE A 125 4.16 -5.43 6.69
N TYR A 126 4.65 -5.71 5.50
CA TYR A 126 4.80 -7.07 4.97
C TYR A 126 6.26 -7.52 5.00
N HIS A 127 6.46 -8.84 4.91
CA HIS A 127 7.77 -9.40 4.62
C HIS A 127 8.26 -8.94 3.24
N GLY A 128 9.55 -8.61 3.15
CA GLY A 128 10.21 -8.26 1.90
C GLY A 128 9.77 -6.95 1.29
N THR A 129 10.23 -6.71 0.07
CA THR A 129 10.00 -5.47 -0.69
C THR A 129 9.57 -5.77 -2.13
N ASP A 130 8.70 -6.75 -2.31
CA ASP A 130 8.14 -7.06 -3.63
C ASP A 130 7.42 -5.85 -4.22
N PRO A 131 7.68 -5.49 -5.50
CA PRO A 131 7.06 -4.33 -6.12
C PRO A 131 5.53 -4.36 -6.12
N SER A 132 4.92 -5.54 -6.22
CA SER A 132 3.45 -5.66 -6.22
C SER A 132 2.86 -5.26 -4.88
N MET A 133 3.54 -5.59 -3.79
CA MET A 133 3.14 -5.26 -2.42
C MET A 133 3.46 -3.79 -2.10
N LEU A 134 4.64 -3.28 -2.47
CA LEU A 134 5.03 -1.89 -2.22
C LEU A 134 4.10 -0.85 -2.89
N ASN A 135 3.32 -1.24 -3.89
CA ASN A 135 2.31 -0.37 -4.52
C ASN A 135 1.17 0.01 -3.57
N HIS A 136 0.97 -0.69 -2.45
CA HIS A 136 -0.14 -0.45 -1.54
C HIS A 136 0.17 -0.59 -0.04
N ALA A 137 1.40 -0.99 0.34
CA ALA A 137 1.80 -1.22 1.73
C ALA A 137 3.26 -0.85 1.97
N CYS A 138 3.72 -1.06 3.22
CA CYS A 138 5.13 -1.03 3.58
C CYS A 138 5.72 -2.43 3.50
N GLY A 139 7.03 -2.51 3.23
CA GLY A 139 7.80 -3.75 3.25
C GLY A 139 8.99 -3.67 4.21
N HIS A 140 9.21 -4.74 4.94
CA HIS A 140 10.41 -4.92 5.74
C HIS A 140 11.57 -5.33 4.84
N ILE A 141 12.68 -4.58 4.89
CA ILE A 141 13.86 -4.86 4.06
C ILE A 141 14.57 -6.09 4.59
N GLN A 142 14.64 -7.13 3.78
CA GLN A 142 15.38 -8.36 4.07
C GLN A 142 16.85 -8.04 4.34
N GLY A 143 17.43 -8.68 5.34
CA GLY A 143 18.80 -8.38 5.80
C GLY A 143 18.89 -7.21 6.77
N SER A 144 17.78 -6.55 7.10
CA SER A 144 17.64 -5.73 8.29
C SER A 144 16.97 -6.53 9.43
N SER A 145 17.13 -6.08 10.68
CA SER A 145 16.52 -6.73 11.83
C SER A 145 15.00 -6.58 11.85
N PHE A 146 14.26 -7.57 12.33
CA PHE A 146 12.85 -7.37 12.66
C PHE A 146 12.67 -6.28 13.72
N PRO A 147 11.58 -5.49 13.67
CA PRO A 147 11.35 -4.33 14.53
C PRO A 147 10.77 -4.71 15.91
N ILE A 148 11.43 -5.61 16.62
CA ILE A 148 11.00 -6.16 17.93
C ILE A 148 11.75 -5.58 19.13
N ALA A 149 12.47 -4.50 18.98
CA ALA A 149 13.40 -3.95 19.96
C ALA A 149 14.69 -4.81 20.13
N GLY A 150 15.66 -4.26 20.83
CA GLY A 150 16.93 -4.95 21.16
C GLY A 150 18.15 -4.07 20.88
N LYS A 151 19.20 -4.28 21.65
CA LYS A 151 20.46 -3.54 21.47
C LYS A 151 21.20 -4.05 20.23
N GLY A 152 21.63 -3.10 19.39
CA GLY A 152 22.38 -3.41 18.16
C GLY A 152 21.52 -4.02 17.05
N THR A 153 20.22 -3.79 17.07
CA THR A 153 19.29 -4.08 15.97
C THR A 153 19.05 -2.82 15.13
N HIS A 154 18.84 -3.02 13.83
CA HIS A 154 18.49 -1.97 12.89
C HIS A 154 17.39 -2.50 11.95
N ALA A 155 16.16 -2.13 12.20
CA ALA A 155 15.03 -2.47 11.35
C ALA A 155 14.87 -1.41 10.24
N ALA A 156 14.66 -1.84 9.02
CA ALA A 156 14.43 -0.97 7.88
C ALA A 156 13.09 -1.29 7.21
N ILE A 157 12.21 -0.30 7.14
CA ILE A 157 10.89 -0.40 6.53
C ILE A 157 10.85 0.54 5.32
N SER A 158 10.41 0.03 4.19
CA SER A 158 10.33 0.75 2.93
C SER A 158 8.88 0.90 2.48
N ALA A 159 8.56 2.05 1.89
CA ALA A 159 7.33 2.28 1.17
C ALA A 159 7.53 3.34 0.08
N HIS A 160 6.69 3.32 -0.93
CA HIS A 160 6.77 4.32 -1.99
C HIS A 160 6.43 5.73 -1.50
N ARG A 161 7.05 6.71 -2.16
CA ARG A 161 6.73 8.13 -2.05
C ARG A 161 6.27 8.66 -3.42
N GLY A 162 5.17 9.42 -3.44
CA GLY A 162 4.71 10.11 -4.66
C GLY A 162 4.00 9.21 -5.67
N LEU A 163 3.46 8.05 -5.27
CA LEU A 163 2.60 7.25 -6.13
C LEU A 163 1.26 7.95 -6.36
N PRO A 164 0.79 8.03 -7.63
CA PRO A 164 -0.55 8.57 -7.91
C PRO A 164 -1.67 7.72 -7.29
N SER A 165 -1.43 6.42 -7.10
CA SER A 165 -2.43 5.46 -6.64
C SER A 165 -2.53 5.31 -5.12
N ALA A 166 -1.49 5.71 -4.37
CA ALA A 166 -1.45 5.53 -2.92
C ALA A 166 -0.55 6.57 -2.24
N LYS A 167 -1.02 7.12 -1.12
CA LYS A 167 -0.29 8.16 -0.39
C LYS A 167 0.99 7.62 0.28
N LEU A 168 0.93 6.43 0.88
CA LEU A 168 2.02 5.74 1.57
C LEU A 168 2.95 6.72 2.35
N PHE A 169 4.26 6.72 2.09
CA PHE A 169 5.25 7.60 2.73
C PHE A 169 5.44 8.96 2.02
N THR A 170 4.45 9.43 1.23
CA THR A 170 4.56 10.68 0.47
C THR A 170 4.92 11.88 1.35
N ASN A 171 4.42 11.94 2.58
CA ASN A 171 4.63 13.07 3.49
C ASN A 171 5.72 12.80 4.55
N LEU A 172 6.59 11.83 4.37
CA LEU A 172 7.62 11.47 5.36
C LEU A 172 8.60 12.62 5.64
N ASP A 173 8.78 13.52 4.69
CA ASP A 173 9.59 14.74 4.81
C ASP A 173 8.99 15.83 5.72
N GLN A 174 7.76 15.64 6.19
CA GLN A 174 7.13 16.53 7.17
C GLN A 174 7.47 16.15 8.62
N LEU A 175 8.21 15.06 8.83
CA LEU A 175 8.66 14.65 10.15
C LEU A 175 9.86 15.50 10.58
N GLU A 176 9.86 15.85 11.86
CA GLU A 176 10.89 16.64 12.52
C GLU A 176 11.47 15.88 13.70
N VAL A 177 12.62 16.34 14.18
CA VAL A 177 13.25 15.74 15.38
C VAL A 177 12.32 15.89 16.57
N GLY A 178 11.98 14.76 17.20
CA GLY A 178 11.05 14.67 18.32
C GLY A 178 9.69 14.12 17.96
N ASP A 179 9.37 13.97 16.68
CA ASP A 179 8.16 13.25 16.26
C ASP A 179 8.30 11.75 16.56
N THR A 180 7.17 11.10 16.83
CA THR A 180 7.12 9.69 17.19
C THR A 180 6.32 8.89 16.18
N PHE A 181 6.63 7.62 16.08
CA PHE A 181 5.84 6.61 15.38
C PHE A 181 5.78 5.33 16.23
N THR A 182 4.79 4.51 15.97
CA THR A 182 4.61 3.23 16.64
C THR A 182 4.62 2.10 15.62
N ILE A 183 5.24 0.98 15.98
CA ILE A 183 5.10 -0.30 15.28
C ILE A 183 4.42 -1.27 16.23
N THR A 184 3.35 -1.89 15.74
CA THR A 184 2.56 -2.86 16.51
C THR A 184 2.63 -4.21 15.84
#